data_220a42b58f62a374fc22ae953602bff4
#
_entry.id   220a42b58f62a374fc22ae953602bff4
#
_cell.length_a   1.000
_cell.length_b   1.000
_cell.length_c   1.000
_cell.angle_alpha   90.00
_cell.angle_beta   90.00
_cell.angle_gamma   90.00
#
_symmetry.space_group_name_H-M   'P 1'
#
loop_
_entity.id
_entity.type
_entity.pdbx_description
1 polymer ?
#
loop_
_entity_poly.entity_id
_entity_poly.type
_entity_poly.pdbx_seq_one_letter_code
_entity_poly.pdbx_strand_id
1 'polypeptide(L)'
;MHTSRFRVQIFDLDAFGELPAHRVLRFMQQAASDASAAVGFDVGWYEREGTLWVIRRTVVDFPTPASYGDELDVRTWVTDMRRVRSQREYEVVRASDGQLVARGATDWVYVDLARGTPVQPPAEMRQRLMPDVGARPRPARASAAPPAHAVRTERRVELADLDSVAHVNNAHYAVYVEQAVCDALARHGWRVDPSRRAPRLRARRHDLEYFAAAQYGDRLDALAWTTPADGNGFGSECALSRNGTRILQASSRWAWSGPELPPALCAALSTASG
;
A
#
# COMPACT_ATOMS: atom_id res chain seq x y z
N MET A 1 1.72 22.21 -2.59
CA MET A 1 1.64 21.18 -1.52
C MET A 1 0.30 21.33 -0.80
N HIS A 2 -0.40 20.23 -0.53
CA HIS A 2 -1.69 20.19 0.19
C HIS A 2 -1.51 19.41 1.50
N THR A 3 -2.30 19.75 2.53
CA THR A 3 -2.30 19.03 3.83
C THR A 3 -3.72 18.75 4.23
N SER A 4 -4.03 17.46 4.49
CA SER A 4 -5.28 17.01 5.10
C SER A 4 -4.98 16.47 6.50
N ARG A 5 -5.82 16.77 7.48
CA ARG A 5 -5.69 16.28 8.86
C ARG A 5 -6.68 15.16 9.13
N PHE A 6 -6.20 14.07 9.70
CA PHE A 6 -7.00 12.90 10.10
C PHE A 6 -6.74 12.57 11.57
N ARG A 7 -7.80 12.24 12.29
CA ARG A 7 -7.70 11.69 13.64
C ARG A 7 -7.88 10.19 13.60
N VAL A 8 -6.95 9.44 14.19
CA VAL A 8 -7.03 7.98 14.29
C VAL A 8 -8.18 7.58 15.22
N GLN A 9 -9.17 6.88 14.68
CA GLN A 9 -10.34 6.41 15.39
C GLN A 9 -10.12 4.99 15.95
N ILE A 10 -10.97 4.55 16.89
CA ILE A 10 -10.86 3.22 17.50
C ILE A 10 -11.00 2.09 16.45
N PHE A 11 -11.84 2.27 15.45
CA PHE A 11 -12.08 1.29 14.39
C PHE A 11 -11.06 1.38 13.22
N ASP A 12 -10.10 2.31 13.28
CA ASP A 12 -8.96 2.34 12.36
C ASP A 12 -7.82 1.44 12.80
N LEU A 13 -7.86 0.95 14.05
CA LEU A 13 -6.77 0.18 14.65
C LEU A 13 -6.84 -1.29 14.26
N ASP A 14 -5.66 -1.90 14.20
CA ASP A 14 -5.50 -3.36 14.12
C ASP A 14 -5.69 -4.03 15.50
N ALA A 15 -5.59 -5.36 15.55
CA ALA A 15 -5.70 -6.15 16.77
C ALA A 15 -4.62 -5.82 17.82
N PHE A 16 -3.57 -5.10 17.42
CA PHE A 16 -2.48 -4.69 18.31
C PHE A 16 -2.64 -3.26 18.85
N GLY A 17 -3.66 -2.54 18.41
CA GLY A 17 -3.95 -1.17 18.82
C GLY A 17 -3.15 -0.11 18.06
N GLU A 18 -2.67 -0.42 16.87
CA GLU A 18 -1.96 0.53 16.01
C GLU A 18 -2.68 0.72 14.67
N LEU A 19 -2.39 1.85 14.03
CA LEU A 19 -2.89 2.16 12.68
C LEU A 19 -2.18 1.26 11.65
N PRO A 20 -2.89 0.30 11.00
CA PRO A 20 -2.28 -0.60 10.04
C PRO A 20 -1.99 0.08 8.70
N ALA A 21 -1.08 -0.52 7.91
CA ALA A 21 -0.61 0.04 6.65
C ALA A 21 -1.75 0.43 5.69
N HIS A 22 -2.77 -0.42 5.54
CA HIS A 22 -3.89 -0.14 4.63
C HIS A 22 -4.69 1.11 5.03
N ARG A 23 -4.78 1.45 6.32
CA ARG A 23 -5.44 2.67 6.79
C ARG A 23 -4.58 3.90 6.48
N VAL A 24 -3.26 3.82 6.67
CA VAL A 24 -2.34 4.88 6.24
C VAL A 24 -2.48 5.14 4.74
N LEU A 25 -2.53 4.09 3.92
CA LEU A 25 -2.72 4.21 2.47
C LEU A 25 -4.07 4.86 2.12
N ARG A 26 -5.16 4.57 2.86
CA ARG A 26 -6.45 5.24 2.67
C ARG A 26 -6.38 6.74 2.99
N PHE A 27 -5.68 7.14 4.06
CA PHE A 27 -5.47 8.55 4.37
C PHE A 27 -4.65 9.26 3.27
N MET A 28 -3.63 8.59 2.72
CA MET A 28 -2.87 9.11 1.58
C MET A 28 -3.76 9.28 0.33
N GLN A 29 -4.63 8.31 0.02
CA GLN A 29 -5.58 8.40 -1.10
C GLN A 29 -6.57 9.56 -0.89
N GLN A 30 -7.13 9.71 0.32
CA GLN A 30 -8.04 10.80 0.63
C GLN A 30 -7.34 12.16 0.47
N ALA A 31 -6.13 12.32 1.02
CA ALA A 31 -5.37 13.55 0.88
C ALA A 31 -5.03 13.88 -0.60
N ALA A 32 -4.85 12.87 -1.46
CA ALA A 32 -4.69 13.08 -2.90
C ALA A 32 -5.98 13.60 -3.56
N SER A 33 -7.13 13.06 -3.16
CA SER A 33 -8.45 13.52 -3.62
C SER A 33 -8.74 14.95 -3.16
N ASP A 34 -8.48 15.25 -1.87
CA ASP A 34 -8.63 16.60 -1.30
C ASP A 34 -7.74 17.62 -2.01
N ALA A 35 -6.50 17.23 -2.31
CA ALA A 35 -5.56 18.08 -3.05
C ALA A 35 -6.03 18.39 -4.48
N SER A 36 -6.66 17.42 -5.16
CA SER A 36 -7.24 17.63 -6.49
C SER A 36 -8.49 18.51 -6.41
N ALA A 37 -9.37 18.25 -5.46
CA ALA A 37 -10.59 19.03 -5.23
C ALA A 37 -10.27 20.50 -4.90
N ALA A 38 -9.23 20.75 -4.09
CA ALA A 38 -8.78 22.10 -3.70
C ALA A 38 -8.36 22.98 -4.89
N VAL A 39 -8.06 22.37 -6.03
CA VAL A 39 -7.70 23.07 -7.28
C VAL A 39 -8.75 22.88 -8.39
N GLY A 40 -9.97 22.43 -8.03
CA GLY A 40 -11.13 22.36 -8.93
C GLY A 40 -11.33 21.03 -9.65
N PHE A 41 -10.55 19.99 -9.31
CA PHE A 41 -10.71 18.64 -9.89
C PHE A 41 -11.25 17.69 -8.81
N ASP A 42 -12.51 17.89 -8.44
CA ASP A 42 -13.24 17.03 -7.50
C ASP A 42 -13.81 15.77 -8.18
N VAL A 43 -14.44 14.89 -7.39
CA VAL A 43 -15.04 13.64 -7.90
C VAL A 43 -16.06 13.92 -8.99
N GLY A 44 -16.93 14.93 -8.81
CA GLY A 44 -17.95 15.30 -9.79
C GLY A 44 -17.33 15.81 -11.10
N TRP A 45 -16.18 16.45 -11.04
CA TRP A 45 -15.42 16.85 -12.24
C TRP A 45 -14.97 15.60 -13.01
N TYR A 46 -14.34 14.61 -12.34
CA TYR A 46 -13.89 13.37 -12.98
C TYR A 46 -15.04 12.56 -13.57
N GLU A 47 -16.19 12.51 -12.89
CA GLU A 47 -17.41 11.85 -13.39
C GLU A 47 -17.93 12.50 -14.68
N ARG A 48 -18.01 13.83 -14.73
CA ARG A 48 -18.44 14.57 -15.94
C ARG A 48 -17.50 14.37 -17.12
N GLU A 49 -16.19 14.35 -16.87
CA GLU A 49 -15.18 14.14 -17.90
C GLU A 49 -15.02 12.68 -18.31
N GLY A 50 -15.62 11.74 -17.56
CA GLY A 50 -15.50 10.30 -17.83
C GLY A 50 -14.08 9.78 -17.71
N THR A 51 -13.28 10.36 -16.79
CA THR A 51 -11.86 10.07 -16.64
C THR A 51 -11.52 9.76 -15.18
N LEU A 52 -10.37 9.11 -14.95
CA LEU A 52 -9.91 8.76 -13.60
C LEU A 52 -8.39 8.62 -13.56
N TRP A 53 -7.80 8.91 -12.40
CA TRP A 53 -6.43 8.52 -12.06
C TRP A 53 -6.40 7.11 -11.47
N VAL A 54 -5.66 6.20 -12.09
CA VAL A 54 -5.46 4.82 -11.62
C VAL A 54 -4.06 4.67 -11.05
N ILE A 55 -3.95 4.11 -9.85
CA ILE A 55 -2.65 3.83 -9.23
C ILE A 55 -2.01 2.62 -9.90
N ARG A 56 -0.73 2.76 -10.29
CA ARG A 56 0.09 1.68 -10.88
C ARG A 56 1.14 1.15 -9.90
N ARG A 57 1.60 1.98 -8.97
CA ARG A 57 2.56 1.56 -7.94
C ARG A 57 2.41 2.45 -6.71
N THR A 58 2.52 1.84 -5.54
CA THR A 58 2.60 2.52 -4.26
C THR A 58 3.85 2.03 -3.53
N VAL A 59 4.71 2.96 -3.13
CA VAL A 59 5.86 2.66 -2.27
C VAL A 59 5.70 3.47 -1.00
N VAL A 60 5.74 2.81 0.16
CA VAL A 60 5.56 3.48 1.46
C VAL A 60 6.43 2.84 2.54
N ASP A 61 7.09 3.69 3.32
CA ASP A 61 7.84 3.33 4.53
C ASP A 61 7.06 3.77 5.77
N PHE A 62 7.09 2.95 6.84
CA PHE A 62 6.41 3.17 8.11
C PHE A 62 7.43 3.22 9.26
N PRO A 63 8.13 4.35 9.47
CA PRO A 63 9.15 4.48 10.51
C PRO A 63 8.59 4.44 11.93
N THR A 64 7.41 5.04 12.17
CA THR A 64 6.83 5.15 13.51
C THR A 64 5.35 4.74 13.48
N PRO A 65 4.88 3.95 14.45
CA PRO A 65 3.45 3.61 14.53
C PRO A 65 2.62 4.83 14.95
N ALA A 66 1.35 4.82 14.57
CA ALA A 66 0.33 5.70 15.11
C ALA A 66 -0.72 4.90 15.88
N SER A 67 -1.34 5.54 16.87
CA SER A 67 -2.27 4.92 17.81
C SER A 67 -3.58 5.70 17.91
N TYR A 68 -4.55 5.17 18.65
CA TYR A 68 -5.81 5.85 18.92
C TYR A 68 -5.62 7.29 19.42
N GLY A 69 -6.37 8.21 18.83
CA GLY A 69 -6.38 9.61 19.20
C GLY A 69 -5.29 10.47 18.58
N ASP A 70 -4.27 9.87 17.93
CA ASP A 70 -3.26 10.63 17.19
C ASP A 70 -3.94 11.45 16.09
N GLU A 71 -3.53 12.70 15.97
CA GLU A 71 -3.83 13.55 14.82
C GLU A 71 -2.66 13.49 13.83
N LEU A 72 -2.98 13.18 12.58
CA LEU A 72 -2.01 12.98 11.51
C LEU A 72 -2.20 14.03 10.43
N ASP A 73 -1.16 14.81 10.17
CA ASP A 73 -1.06 15.70 9.01
C ASP A 73 -0.52 14.93 7.82
N VAL A 74 -1.39 14.68 6.84
CA VAL A 74 -1.00 14.04 5.58
C VAL A 74 -0.72 15.12 4.55
N ARG A 75 0.56 15.35 4.30
CA ARG A 75 1.06 16.29 3.30
C ARG A 75 1.25 15.58 1.98
N THR A 76 0.81 16.18 0.87
CA THR A 76 0.95 15.59 -0.46
C THR A 76 1.22 16.64 -1.53
N TRP A 77 1.97 16.24 -2.56
CA TRP A 77 2.29 17.07 -3.73
C TRP A 77 2.63 16.20 -4.93
N VAL A 78 2.35 16.71 -6.12
CA VAL A 78 2.75 16.08 -7.38
C VAL A 78 4.18 16.52 -7.69
N THR A 79 5.06 15.57 -8.01
CA THR A 79 6.47 15.82 -8.34
C THR A 79 6.78 15.68 -9.81
N ASP A 80 5.97 14.90 -10.53
CA ASP A 80 6.09 14.71 -11.98
C ASP A 80 4.72 14.47 -12.60
N MET A 81 4.47 15.07 -13.76
CA MET A 81 3.29 14.80 -14.57
C MET A 81 3.67 14.88 -16.06
N ARG A 82 3.83 13.72 -16.68
CA ARG A 82 4.27 13.59 -18.08
C ARG A 82 3.35 12.73 -18.88
N ARG A 83 2.91 13.21 -20.06
CA ARG A 83 1.99 12.50 -20.94
C ARG A 83 0.76 12.02 -20.15
N VAL A 84 0.64 10.73 -19.91
CA VAL A 84 -0.48 10.08 -19.24
C VAL A 84 -0.18 9.71 -17.77
N ARG A 85 1.04 9.99 -17.26
CA ARG A 85 1.53 9.55 -15.94
C ARG A 85 1.72 10.72 -15.01
N SER A 86 1.52 10.47 -13.72
CA SER A 86 1.84 11.38 -12.62
C SER A 86 2.51 10.64 -11.48
N GLN A 87 3.42 11.33 -10.79
CA GLN A 87 4.02 10.89 -9.55
C GLN A 87 3.61 11.84 -8.43
N ARG A 88 3.15 11.28 -7.31
CA ARG A 88 2.72 12.01 -6.13
C ARG A 88 3.46 11.50 -4.90
N GLU A 89 3.99 12.42 -4.11
CA GLU A 89 4.69 12.15 -2.85
C GLU A 89 3.77 12.43 -1.66
N TYR A 90 4.09 11.77 -0.52
CA TYR A 90 3.37 11.92 0.73
C TYR A 90 4.29 11.89 1.93
N GLU A 91 3.94 12.68 2.93
CA GLU A 91 4.47 12.59 4.29
C GLU A 91 3.28 12.57 5.27
N VAL A 92 3.25 11.59 6.16
CA VAL A 92 2.28 11.48 7.24
C VAL A 92 3.00 11.79 8.53
N VAL A 93 2.65 12.88 9.17
CA VAL A 93 3.34 13.40 10.36
C VAL A 93 2.36 13.48 11.50
N ARG A 94 2.75 12.99 12.68
CA ARG A 94 1.96 13.15 13.90
C ARG A 94 2.01 14.60 14.35
N ALA A 95 0.84 15.23 14.53
CA ALA A 95 0.75 16.66 14.81
C ALA A 95 1.31 17.05 16.20
N SER A 96 1.24 16.14 17.18
CA SER A 96 1.64 16.42 18.56
C SER A 96 3.15 16.53 18.78
N ASP A 97 3.96 15.79 18.01
CA ASP A 97 5.42 15.68 18.22
C ASP A 97 6.24 15.82 16.93
N GLY A 98 5.59 15.98 15.78
CA GLY A 98 6.25 16.08 14.49
C GLY A 98 6.89 14.79 13.98
N GLN A 99 6.65 13.64 14.62
CA GLN A 99 7.23 12.37 14.19
C GLN A 99 6.65 11.90 12.86
N LEU A 100 7.52 11.41 11.99
CA LEU A 100 7.14 10.82 10.72
C LEU A 100 6.52 9.43 10.94
N VAL A 101 5.23 9.29 10.66
CA VAL A 101 4.48 8.03 10.74
C VAL A 101 4.61 7.25 9.45
N ALA A 102 4.53 7.92 8.31
CA ALA A 102 4.77 7.29 7.01
C ALA A 102 5.34 8.28 6.00
N ARG A 103 6.12 7.77 5.05
CA ARG A 103 6.56 8.49 3.85
C ARG A 103 6.36 7.58 2.66
N GLY A 104 5.73 8.10 1.61
CA GLY A 104 5.42 7.27 0.46
C GLY A 104 5.29 8.05 -0.82
N ALA A 105 5.14 7.30 -1.90
CA ALA A 105 4.88 7.84 -3.22
C ALA A 105 4.01 6.91 -4.04
N THR A 106 3.19 7.47 -4.91
CA THR A 106 2.34 6.74 -5.84
C THR A 106 2.62 7.14 -7.27
N ASP A 107 2.63 6.16 -8.16
CA ASP A 107 2.61 6.35 -9.61
C ASP A 107 1.20 6.17 -10.13
N TRP A 108 0.72 7.14 -10.88
CA TRP A 108 -0.62 7.21 -11.42
C TRP A 108 -0.60 7.20 -12.93
N VAL A 109 -1.68 6.69 -13.52
CA VAL A 109 -1.98 6.80 -14.95
C VAL A 109 -3.37 7.40 -15.10
N TYR A 110 -3.50 8.42 -15.93
CA TYR A 110 -4.77 9.04 -16.27
C TYR A 110 -5.45 8.26 -17.40
N VAL A 111 -6.69 7.85 -17.18
CA VAL A 111 -7.42 6.94 -18.08
C VAL A 111 -8.78 7.51 -18.45
N ASP A 112 -9.21 7.25 -19.68
CA ASP A 112 -10.59 7.39 -20.17
C ASP A 112 -11.36 6.14 -19.73
N LEU A 113 -12.43 6.31 -18.97
CA LEU A 113 -13.21 5.20 -18.41
C LEU A 113 -14.00 4.43 -19.45
N ALA A 114 -14.50 5.10 -20.50
CA ALA A 114 -15.29 4.46 -21.54
C ALA A 114 -14.42 3.57 -22.44
N ARG A 115 -13.17 4.00 -22.71
CA ARG A 115 -12.22 3.28 -23.56
C ARG A 115 -11.31 2.34 -22.80
N GLY A 116 -11.16 2.55 -21.48
CA GLY A 116 -10.20 1.82 -20.64
C GLY A 116 -8.74 2.10 -21.01
N THR A 117 -8.44 3.22 -21.70
CA THR A 117 -7.12 3.53 -22.24
C THR A 117 -6.51 4.77 -21.60
N PRO A 118 -5.16 4.82 -21.46
CA PRO A 118 -4.48 6.02 -20.97
C PRO A 118 -4.69 7.21 -21.90
N VAL A 119 -5.00 8.37 -21.31
CA VAL A 119 -5.17 9.65 -22.02
C VAL A 119 -4.37 10.75 -21.35
N GLN A 120 -4.08 11.82 -22.08
CA GLN A 120 -3.34 12.95 -21.53
C GLN A 120 -4.25 13.79 -20.63
N PRO A 121 -3.85 14.10 -19.39
CA PRO A 121 -4.60 15.01 -18.53
C PRO A 121 -4.62 16.41 -19.13
N PRO A 122 -5.67 17.21 -18.86
CA PRO A 122 -5.77 18.59 -19.30
C PRO A 122 -4.54 19.43 -18.90
N ALA A 123 -4.12 20.36 -19.75
CA ALA A 123 -2.97 21.22 -19.49
C ALA A 123 -3.15 22.04 -18.18
N GLU A 124 -4.38 22.48 -17.92
CA GLU A 124 -4.76 23.20 -16.71
C GLU A 124 -4.55 22.36 -15.43
N MET A 125 -4.86 21.05 -15.48
CA MET A 125 -4.62 20.15 -14.35
C MET A 125 -3.12 20.08 -14.01
N ARG A 126 -2.27 20.01 -15.03
CA ARG A 126 -0.81 20.05 -14.84
C ARG A 126 -0.36 21.36 -14.20
N GLN A 127 -0.83 22.49 -14.68
CA GLN A 127 -0.47 23.82 -14.16
C GLN A 127 -0.87 23.99 -12.70
N ARG A 128 -2.05 23.49 -12.31
CA ARG A 128 -2.58 23.67 -10.95
C ARG A 128 -2.03 22.66 -9.92
N LEU A 129 -1.66 21.45 -10.35
CA LEU A 129 -1.22 20.38 -9.44
C LEU A 129 0.29 20.29 -9.26
N MET A 130 1.09 20.78 -10.21
CA MET A 130 2.55 20.66 -10.12
C MET A 130 3.17 21.83 -9.35
N PRO A 131 3.78 21.59 -8.19
CA PRO A 131 4.73 22.53 -7.58
C PRO A 131 6.10 22.40 -8.26
N ASP A 132 6.96 23.41 -8.07
CA ASP A 132 8.36 23.46 -8.54
C ASP A 132 9.31 22.53 -7.73
N VAL A 133 8.82 21.35 -7.35
CA VAL A 133 9.58 20.37 -6.55
C VAL A 133 9.87 19.15 -7.40
N GLY A 134 11.14 18.84 -7.60
CA GLY A 134 11.57 17.70 -8.41
C GLY A 134 11.19 16.36 -7.82
N ALA A 135 10.98 15.36 -8.71
CA ALA A 135 10.68 13.98 -8.34
C ALA A 135 11.89 13.31 -7.65
N ARG A 136 11.62 12.53 -6.62
CA ARG A 136 12.62 11.64 -6.04
C ARG A 136 12.77 10.39 -6.93
N PRO A 137 13.99 10.03 -7.35
CA PRO A 137 14.21 8.79 -8.09
C PRO A 137 13.75 7.59 -7.25
N ARG A 138 13.00 6.69 -7.88
CA ARG A 138 12.65 5.41 -7.26
C ARG A 138 13.35 4.29 -8.00
N PRO A 139 13.97 3.34 -7.29
CA PRO A 139 14.58 2.19 -7.93
C PRO A 139 13.52 1.40 -8.71
N ALA A 140 13.92 0.88 -9.86
CA ALA A 140 13.11 -0.10 -10.55
C ALA A 140 12.89 -1.31 -9.64
N ARG A 141 11.68 -1.88 -9.67
CA ARG A 141 11.42 -3.09 -8.91
C ARG A 141 12.12 -4.28 -9.57
N ALA A 142 12.93 -4.99 -8.81
CA ALA A 142 13.39 -6.32 -9.21
C ALA A 142 12.22 -7.30 -9.03
N SER A 143 11.77 -7.93 -10.11
CA SER A 143 10.77 -9.01 -10.06
C SER A 143 11.50 -10.33 -9.99
N ALA A 144 11.50 -10.97 -8.83
CA ALA A 144 11.95 -12.36 -8.70
C ALA A 144 10.82 -13.33 -9.08
N ALA A 145 11.16 -14.40 -9.79
CA ALA A 145 10.23 -15.50 -9.99
C ALA A 145 9.95 -16.17 -8.64
N PRO A 146 8.71 -16.62 -8.37
CA PRO A 146 8.40 -17.34 -7.16
C PRO A 146 9.28 -18.61 -7.05
N PRO A 147 9.96 -18.83 -5.92
CA PRO A 147 10.73 -20.06 -5.70
C PRO A 147 9.80 -21.24 -5.47
N ALA A 148 10.35 -22.46 -5.55
CA ALA A 148 9.56 -23.70 -5.37
C ALA A 148 8.90 -23.80 -3.98
N HIS A 149 9.48 -23.18 -2.96
CA HIS A 149 8.96 -23.14 -1.59
C HIS A 149 7.93 -22.02 -1.34
N ALA A 150 7.59 -21.21 -2.34
CA ALA A 150 6.56 -20.18 -2.19
C ALA A 150 5.23 -20.81 -1.75
N VAL A 151 4.63 -20.26 -0.71
CA VAL A 151 3.37 -20.75 -0.15
C VAL A 151 2.21 -20.18 -0.94
N ARG A 152 1.37 -21.08 -1.45
CA ARG A 152 0.13 -20.71 -2.13
C ARG A 152 -1.04 -20.71 -1.16
N THR A 153 -1.82 -19.65 -1.19
CA THR A 153 -3.13 -19.51 -0.52
C THR A 153 -4.15 -18.95 -1.49
N GLU A 154 -5.43 -19.08 -1.19
CA GLU A 154 -6.52 -18.48 -1.96
C GLU A 154 -7.12 -17.32 -1.17
N ARG A 155 -7.47 -16.22 -1.87
CA ARG A 155 -8.20 -15.09 -1.32
C ARG A 155 -9.44 -14.84 -2.18
N ARG A 156 -10.63 -14.84 -1.56
CA ARG A 156 -11.85 -14.37 -2.21
C ARG A 156 -12.02 -12.88 -1.98
N VAL A 157 -12.39 -12.17 -3.04
CA VAL A 157 -12.74 -10.74 -2.96
C VAL A 157 -14.15 -10.60 -2.41
N GLU A 158 -14.29 -9.85 -1.32
CA GLU A 158 -15.54 -9.57 -0.64
C GLU A 158 -16.08 -8.19 -1.00
N LEU A 159 -17.38 -7.95 -0.74
CA LEU A 159 -18.01 -6.66 -1.03
C LEU A 159 -17.36 -5.50 -0.26
N ALA A 160 -16.90 -5.77 0.98
CA ALA A 160 -16.25 -4.77 1.84
C ALA A 160 -14.85 -4.36 1.35
N ASP A 161 -14.25 -5.09 0.41
CA ASP A 161 -12.93 -4.79 -0.13
C ASP A 161 -12.98 -3.72 -1.23
N LEU A 162 -14.19 -3.47 -1.78
CA LEU A 162 -14.38 -2.63 -2.95
C LEU A 162 -14.43 -1.14 -2.59
N ASP A 163 -14.09 -0.33 -3.58
CA ASP A 163 -14.32 1.11 -3.58
C ASP A 163 -15.53 1.51 -4.46
N SER A 164 -15.73 2.80 -4.63
CA SER A 164 -16.87 3.36 -5.37
C SER A 164 -16.87 3.05 -6.88
N VAL A 165 -15.76 2.55 -7.43
CA VAL A 165 -15.67 2.10 -8.84
C VAL A 165 -15.81 0.59 -8.98
N ALA A 166 -16.28 -0.09 -7.92
CA ALA A 166 -16.54 -1.53 -7.85
C ALA A 166 -15.31 -2.42 -8.06
N HIS A 167 -14.13 -1.90 -7.77
CA HIS A 167 -12.88 -2.64 -7.75
C HIS A 167 -12.32 -2.74 -6.32
N VAL A 168 -11.48 -3.74 -6.06
CA VAL A 168 -10.74 -3.79 -4.80
C VAL A 168 -9.96 -2.49 -4.63
N ASN A 169 -10.21 -1.79 -3.52
CA ASN A 169 -9.51 -0.55 -3.22
C ASN A 169 -7.99 -0.80 -3.15
N ASN A 170 -7.20 0.06 -3.77
CA ASN A 170 -5.75 -0.13 -3.86
C ASN A 170 -5.06 -0.27 -2.50
N ALA A 171 -5.56 0.44 -1.47
CA ALA A 171 -5.05 0.29 -0.11
C ALA A 171 -5.37 -1.08 0.50
N HIS A 172 -6.48 -1.70 0.09
CA HIS A 172 -6.91 -2.99 0.64
C HIS A 172 -5.98 -4.14 0.21
N TYR A 173 -5.28 -4.03 -0.91
CA TYR A 173 -4.28 -5.02 -1.32
C TYR A 173 -3.15 -5.19 -0.29
N ALA A 174 -2.85 -4.18 0.53
CA ALA A 174 -1.90 -4.34 1.64
C ALA A 174 -2.38 -5.39 2.64
N VAL A 175 -3.70 -5.45 2.93
CA VAL A 175 -4.29 -6.50 3.78
C VAL A 175 -4.06 -7.88 3.18
N TYR A 176 -4.29 -8.05 1.88
CA TYR A 176 -4.08 -9.33 1.21
C TYR A 176 -2.61 -9.77 1.25
N VAL A 177 -1.68 -8.84 1.02
CA VAL A 177 -0.23 -9.08 1.08
C VAL A 177 0.20 -9.48 2.49
N GLU A 178 -0.21 -8.71 3.51
CA GLU A 178 0.14 -8.99 4.90
C GLU A 178 -0.42 -10.34 5.37
N GLN A 179 -1.66 -10.64 5.01
CA GLN A 179 -2.26 -11.93 5.33
C GLN A 179 -1.55 -13.10 4.63
N ALA A 180 -1.19 -12.96 3.34
CA ALA A 180 -0.48 -14.02 2.61
C ALA A 180 0.90 -14.30 3.24
N VAL A 181 1.61 -13.28 3.72
CA VAL A 181 2.88 -13.45 4.45
C VAL A 181 2.66 -14.13 5.80
N CYS A 182 1.64 -13.73 6.56
CA CYS A 182 1.28 -14.39 7.82
C CYS A 182 0.91 -15.86 7.62
N ASP A 183 0.15 -16.17 6.56
CA ASP A 183 -0.24 -17.54 6.21
C ASP A 183 1.00 -18.37 5.79
N ALA A 184 1.95 -17.77 5.07
CA ALA A 184 3.21 -18.43 4.71
C ALA A 184 4.02 -18.77 5.97
N LEU A 185 4.18 -17.84 6.89
CA LEU A 185 4.86 -18.09 8.16
C LEU A 185 4.14 -19.14 9.01
N ALA A 186 2.81 -19.15 8.99
CA ALA A 186 2.01 -20.14 9.71
C ALA A 186 2.21 -21.57 9.17
N ARG A 187 2.41 -21.73 7.86
CA ARG A 187 2.77 -23.03 7.24
C ARG A 187 4.13 -23.54 7.72
N HIS A 188 5.03 -22.62 8.08
CA HIS A 188 6.35 -22.94 8.62
C HIS A 188 6.43 -22.93 10.15
N GLY A 189 5.27 -22.99 10.83
CA GLY A 189 5.19 -23.19 12.29
C GLY A 189 5.17 -21.92 13.14
N TRP A 190 5.16 -20.72 12.54
CA TRP A 190 5.02 -19.48 13.30
C TRP A 190 3.68 -18.79 13.02
N ARG A 191 2.93 -18.46 14.06
CA ARG A 191 1.64 -17.77 13.96
C ARG A 191 1.68 -16.45 14.70
N VAL A 192 1.03 -15.45 14.13
CA VAL A 192 0.74 -14.19 14.82
C VAL A 192 -0.17 -14.48 16.02
N ASP A 193 0.17 -13.93 17.17
CA ASP A 193 -0.66 -14.01 18.39
C ASP A 193 -1.30 -12.65 18.67
N PRO A 194 -2.58 -12.45 18.30
CA PRO A 194 -3.27 -11.17 18.50
C PRO A 194 -3.53 -10.84 19.99
N SER A 195 -3.43 -11.82 20.89
CA SER A 195 -3.59 -11.59 22.33
C SER A 195 -2.40 -10.81 22.94
N ARG A 196 -1.25 -10.79 22.23
CA ARG A 196 -0.04 -10.10 22.65
C ARG A 196 0.14 -8.80 21.86
N ARG A 197 0.02 -7.68 22.55
CA ARG A 197 0.25 -6.36 21.92
C ARG A 197 1.70 -6.09 21.53
N ALA A 198 2.66 -6.60 22.31
CA ALA A 198 4.10 -6.49 22.04
C ALA A 198 4.89 -7.61 22.74
N PRO A 199 6.04 -8.06 22.23
CA PRO A 199 6.62 -7.67 20.95
C PRO A 199 5.88 -8.33 19.76
N ARG A 200 5.97 -7.74 18.56
CA ARG A 200 5.24 -8.19 17.37
C ARG A 200 5.97 -7.92 16.06
N LEU A 201 5.51 -8.58 15.02
CA LEU A 201 5.92 -8.31 13.65
C LEU A 201 5.18 -7.08 13.10
N ARG A 202 5.94 -6.17 12.47
CA ARG A 202 5.41 -4.96 11.82
C ARG A 202 5.90 -4.85 10.39
N ALA A 203 5.02 -4.47 9.47
CA ALA A 203 5.45 -3.98 8.18
C ALA A 203 6.19 -2.64 8.35
N ARG A 204 7.38 -2.54 7.77
CA ARG A 204 8.22 -1.33 7.76
C ARG A 204 8.23 -0.66 6.40
N ARG A 205 7.91 -1.42 5.36
CA ARG A 205 7.81 -0.95 3.98
C ARG A 205 6.90 -1.85 3.18
N HIS A 206 6.14 -1.23 2.28
CA HIS A 206 5.48 -1.89 1.17
C HIS A 206 5.86 -1.23 -0.15
N ASP A 207 6.05 -2.05 -1.17
CA ASP A 207 6.19 -1.67 -2.58
C ASP A 207 5.19 -2.52 -3.37
N LEU A 208 4.06 -1.93 -3.71
CA LEU A 208 2.89 -2.58 -4.32
C LEU A 208 2.78 -2.12 -5.78
N GLU A 209 2.87 -3.04 -6.73
CA GLU A 209 2.67 -2.77 -8.15
C GLU A 209 1.38 -3.43 -8.64
N TYR A 210 0.47 -2.63 -9.20
CA TYR A 210 -0.87 -3.04 -9.61
C TYR A 210 -0.92 -3.22 -11.13
N PHE A 211 -1.39 -4.39 -11.60
CA PHE A 211 -1.44 -4.75 -13.02
C PHE A 211 -2.86 -4.74 -13.56
N ALA A 212 -3.80 -5.31 -12.80
CA ALA A 212 -5.21 -5.35 -13.15
C ALA A 212 -6.09 -5.23 -11.89
N ALA A 213 -7.31 -4.79 -12.07
CA ALA A 213 -8.28 -4.70 -11.00
C ALA A 213 -8.88 -6.08 -10.68
N ALA A 214 -9.10 -6.34 -9.38
CA ALA A 214 -9.94 -7.44 -8.92
C ALA A 214 -11.33 -6.92 -8.56
N GLN A 215 -12.34 -7.78 -8.73
CA GLN A 215 -13.76 -7.44 -8.58
C GLN A 215 -14.43 -8.38 -7.58
N TYR A 216 -15.62 -8.02 -7.14
CA TYR A 216 -16.43 -8.84 -6.24
C TYR A 216 -16.53 -10.30 -6.71
N GLY A 217 -16.30 -11.23 -5.80
CA GLY A 217 -16.39 -12.65 -6.06
C GLY A 217 -15.18 -13.28 -6.73
N ASP A 218 -14.21 -12.49 -7.19
CA ASP A 218 -12.96 -13.03 -7.71
C ASP A 218 -12.26 -13.91 -6.68
N ARG A 219 -11.66 -15.01 -7.18
CA ARG A 219 -10.73 -15.85 -6.42
C ARG A 219 -9.32 -15.53 -6.87
N LEU A 220 -8.50 -15.07 -5.93
CA LEU A 220 -7.13 -14.70 -6.17
C LEU A 220 -6.20 -15.77 -5.62
N ASP A 221 -5.32 -16.30 -6.46
CA ASP A 221 -4.17 -17.07 -6.00
C ASP A 221 -3.15 -16.10 -5.42
N ALA A 222 -2.77 -16.29 -4.16
CA ALA A 222 -1.72 -15.56 -3.48
C ALA A 222 -0.51 -16.47 -3.29
N LEU A 223 0.63 -16.10 -3.88
CA LEU A 223 1.92 -16.73 -3.65
C LEU A 223 2.77 -15.80 -2.79
N ALA A 224 3.21 -16.28 -1.61
CA ALA A 224 4.06 -15.51 -0.72
C ALA A 224 5.29 -16.32 -0.28
N TRP A 225 6.42 -15.63 -0.19
CA TRP A 225 7.68 -16.19 0.32
C TRP A 225 8.49 -15.13 1.04
N THR A 226 9.36 -15.57 1.94
CA THR A 226 10.28 -14.68 2.65
C THR A 226 11.59 -14.54 1.91
N THR A 227 12.26 -13.43 2.12
CA THR A 227 13.61 -13.16 1.61
C THR A 227 14.49 -12.70 2.77
N PRO A 228 15.82 -12.95 2.72
CA PRO A 228 16.72 -12.45 3.74
C PRO A 228 16.62 -10.94 3.89
N ALA A 229 16.74 -10.46 5.12
CA ALA A 229 16.85 -9.04 5.42
C ALA A 229 17.90 -8.82 6.51
N ASP A 230 18.35 -7.59 6.66
CA ASP A 230 19.35 -7.21 7.65
C ASP A 230 18.71 -6.98 9.02
N GLY A 231 19.46 -7.30 10.08
CA GLY A 231 19.10 -7.00 11.47
C GLY A 231 17.90 -7.80 12.00
N ASN A 232 17.03 -7.14 12.74
CA ASN A 232 15.88 -7.75 13.45
C ASN A 232 14.60 -7.84 12.59
N GLY A 233 14.74 -8.29 11.34
CA GLY A 233 13.63 -8.35 10.39
C GLY A 233 13.89 -9.30 9.22
N PHE A 234 13.00 -9.23 8.22
CA PHE A 234 13.11 -9.98 6.97
C PHE A 234 12.39 -9.26 5.84
N GLY A 235 12.70 -9.65 4.61
CA GLY A 235 11.95 -9.27 3.43
C GLY A 235 10.86 -10.28 3.10
N SER A 236 9.87 -9.89 2.32
CA SER A 236 8.92 -10.81 1.71
C SER A 236 8.50 -10.35 0.32
N GLU A 237 8.15 -11.32 -0.51
CA GLU A 237 7.52 -11.10 -1.80
C GLU A 237 6.14 -11.73 -1.80
N CYS A 238 5.19 -11.11 -2.51
CA CYS A 238 3.85 -11.63 -2.71
C CYS A 238 3.40 -11.35 -4.14
N ALA A 239 2.79 -12.34 -4.79
CA ALA A 239 2.16 -12.18 -6.09
C ALA A 239 0.70 -12.61 -6.00
N LEU A 240 -0.22 -11.74 -6.43
CA LEU A 240 -1.64 -12.07 -6.57
C LEU A 240 -1.97 -12.25 -8.05
N SER A 241 -2.68 -13.33 -8.37
CA SER A 241 -3.17 -13.60 -9.73
C SER A 241 -4.60 -14.10 -9.73
N ARG A 242 -5.31 -13.88 -10.85
CA ARG A 242 -6.65 -14.41 -11.11
C ARG A 242 -6.60 -15.17 -12.44
N ASN A 243 -6.84 -16.48 -12.40
CA ASN A 243 -6.80 -17.34 -13.59
C ASN A 243 -5.51 -17.14 -14.42
N GLY A 244 -4.35 -17.08 -13.75
CA GLY A 244 -3.06 -16.84 -14.37
C GLY A 244 -2.76 -15.39 -14.77
N THR A 245 -3.75 -14.49 -14.73
CA THR A 245 -3.55 -13.05 -14.95
C THR A 245 -3.02 -12.39 -13.68
N ARG A 246 -1.89 -11.69 -13.80
CA ARG A 246 -1.29 -10.96 -12.69
C ARG A 246 -2.18 -9.78 -12.27
N ILE A 247 -2.51 -9.71 -10.99
CA ILE A 247 -3.29 -8.63 -10.38
C ILE A 247 -2.35 -7.67 -9.64
N LEU A 248 -1.48 -8.21 -8.78
CA LEU A 248 -0.56 -7.43 -7.97
C LEU A 248 0.76 -8.16 -7.80
N GLN A 249 1.83 -7.40 -7.65
CA GLN A 249 3.09 -7.89 -7.12
C GLN A 249 3.55 -6.96 -5.99
N ALA A 250 3.99 -7.54 -4.88
CA ALA A 250 4.39 -6.81 -3.71
C ALA A 250 5.76 -7.26 -3.18
N SER A 251 6.55 -6.31 -2.72
CA SER A 251 7.75 -6.53 -1.90
C SER A 251 7.54 -5.80 -0.59
N SER A 252 7.84 -6.45 0.52
CA SER A 252 7.66 -5.85 1.84
C SER A 252 8.90 -6.08 2.71
N ARG A 253 9.12 -5.15 3.65
CA ARG A 253 10.09 -5.32 4.73
C ARG A 253 9.36 -5.36 6.05
N TRP A 254 9.80 -6.27 6.90
CA TRP A 254 9.22 -6.54 8.20
C TRP A 254 10.28 -6.37 9.28
N ALA A 255 9.87 -5.91 10.44
CA ALA A 255 10.71 -5.85 11.62
C ALA A 255 9.96 -6.41 12.83
N TRP A 256 10.70 -7.10 13.66
CA TRP A 256 10.24 -7.51 14.97
C TRP A 256 10.43 -6.37 15.98
N SER A 257 9.43 -6.07 16.77
CA SER A 257 9.48 -4.97 17.75
C SER A 257 10.16 -5.31 19.06
N GLY A 258 10.52 -6.57 19.28
CA GLY A 258 11.29 -7.02 20.44
C GLY A 258 12.81 -7.00 20.20
N PRO A 259 13.62 -7.27 21.23
CA PRO A 259 15.08 -7.22 21.13
C PRO A 259 15.63 -8.31 20.20
N GLU A 260 15.01 -9.48 20.16
CA GLU A 260 15.43 -10.63 19.35
C GLU A 260 14.24 -11.29 18.67
N LEU A 261 14.48 -11.85 17.47
CA LEU A 261 13.49 -12.65 16.78
C LEU A 261 13.15 -13.92 17.61
N PRO A 262 11.87 -14.27 17.77
CA PRO A 262 11.50 -15.51 18.44
C PRO A 262 12.11 -16.73 17.72
N PRO A 263 12.60 -17.76 18.45
CA PRO A 263 13.18 -18.96 17.82
C PRO A 263 12.24 -19.64 16.80
N ALA A 264 10.94 -19.68 17.08
CA ALA A 264 9.94 -20.22 16.16
C ALA A 264 9.82 -19.40 14.88
N LEU A 265 9.97 -18.06 14.95
CA LEU A 265 9.98 -17.21 13.76
C LEU A 265 11.29 -17.40 12.97
N CYS A 266 12.44 -17.49 13.64
CA CYS A 266 13.72 -17.79 13.00
C CYS A 266 13.68 -19.14 12.25
N ALA A 267 13.12 -20.18 12.86
CA ALA A 267 12.94 -21.49 12.23
C ALA A 267 12.02 -21.41 11.00
N ALA A 268 10.87 -20.67 11.11
CA ALA A 268 9.96 -20.46 10.00
C ALA A 268 10.63 -19.72 8.84
N LEU A 269 11.40 -18.67 9.12
CA LEU A 269 12.14 -17.91 8.10
C LEU A 269 13.23 -18.77 7.42
N SER A 270 13.96 -19.59 8.17
CA SER A 270 15.00 -20.48 7.62
C SER A 270 14.38 -21.53 6.68
N THR A 271 13.22 -22.09 7.03
CA THR A 271 12.51 -23.08 6.19
C THR A 271 11.87 -22.42 4.95
N ALA A 272 11.45 -21.17 5.07
CA ALA A 272 10.83 -20.42 3.99
C ALA A 272 11.85 -19.77 3.03
N SER A 273 13.16 -19.89 3.31
CA SER A 273 14.24 -19.32 2.48
C SER A 273 15.08 -20.41 1.76
N GLY A 274 14.85 -21.69 2.06
CA GLY A 274 15.47 -22.85 1.43
C GLY A 274 14.67 -23.35 0.28
#